data_2d54015c534ac646e08a991e7334270d
#
_entry.id   2d54015c534ac646e08a991e7334270d
#
_cell.length_a   1.000
_cell.length_b   1.000
_cell.length_c   1.000
_cell.angle_alpha   90.00
_cell.angle_beta   90.00
_cell.angle_gamma   90.00
#
_symmetry.space_group_name_H-M   'P 1'
#
loop_
_entity.id
_entity.type
_entity.pdbx_description
1 polymer ?
#
loop_
_entity_poly.entity_id
_entity_poly.type
_entity_poly.pdbx_seq_one_letter_code
_entity_poly.pdbx_strand_id
1 'polypeptide(L)'
;MKIFSCLILIIYVTAIVSLNHNEISKEIKYKFKNLNDQQNLNKPELKQSNAEETLGKYQVIELESDFFVTKISWTRKENYKFNYLLGVFEGANDPSFMDAIPIGIIKEEGGIDESNYVNIDIPFSFKYIRYVPPNRNNTDINPIQIYGYKKSGDIPEAKAFQATNLPLISIHTENDQAPNRNGDINCRIVLINEGKTEINDTAGIKVRGRTTGLIPPKKPYRIKFTNKQKIFNFKGKDKKWTLLANAFDRSLIRNSIAYKISELMKFKFTARCEPVDLVLNGNFQGNYYLCDKIDVDKNRINITKMEMTDITVPNVTGGYVLEIDSLSSWEKNSFKTARGIPGQIIYPEDDEITPEQSTYIKDKINQFEDEIYKGILDNIDLESYSKYFLVEEFCGDPDHVWSSFYFTKERNDNKFYFGPVWDFDLAFDNDERLYPTSLKSDFCFKLCDSAGTARDFIQALIGNKNVIGYIKNYWDELTNTVLTENILFDFIEGLKRKIQESSELNFIKWDNFVPETPSPWDIDFGRKGEDFETSVEVVKGYVKDRFISLTNLINKAYSLSSK
;
A
#
# COMPACT_ATOMS: atom_id res chain seq x y z
N MET A 1 -20.16 -14.91 -49.47
CA MET A 1 -19.62 -16.27 -49.24
C MET A 1 -18.51 -16.38 -48.19
N LYS A 2 -17.71 -15.36 -47.93
CA LYS A 2 -16.65 -15.41 -46.88
C LYS A 2 -17.17 -15.17 -45.45
N ILE A 3 -18.30 -14.51 -45.26
CA ILE A 3 -18.87 -14.22 -43.92
C ILE A 3 -19.61 -15.46 -43.36
N PHE A 4 -20.18 -16.27 -44.22
CA PHE A 4 -20.85 -17.51 -43.80
C PHE A 4 -19.89 -18.63 -43.36
N SER A 5 -18.67 -18.66 -43.92
CA SER A 5 -17.64 -19.64 -43.51
C SER A 5 -17.03 -19.32 -42.13
N CYS A 6 -16.94 -18.05 -41.73
CA CYS A 6 -16.45 -17.69 -40.40
C CYS A 6 -17.49 -17.97 -39.30
N LEU A 7 -18.78 -17.78 -39.58
CA LEU A 7 -19.82 -18.09 -38.59
C LEU A 7 -19.94 -19.59 -38.29
N ILE A 8 -19.81 -20.42 -39.34
CA ILE A 8 -19.83 -21.89 -39.18
C ILE A 8 -18.59 -22.38 -38.43
N LEU A 9 -17.41 -21.75 -38.64
CA LEU A 9 -16.18 -22.11 -37.92
C LEU A 9 -16.26 -21.71 -36.44
N ILE A 10 -16.84 -20.55 -36.11
CA ILE A 10 -17.04 -20.11 -34.74
C ILE A 10 -18.05 -21.00 -34.01
N ILE A 11 -19.14 -21.41 -34.67
CA ILE A 11 -20.12 -22.32 -34.09
C ILE A 11 -19.52 -23.73 -33.90
N TYR A 12 -18.64 -24.19 -34.83
CA TYR A 12 -17.95 -25.47 -34.69
C TYR A 12 -16.91 -25.48 -33.59
N VAL A 13 -16.14 -24.40 -33.44
CA VAL A 13 -15.14 -24.25 -32.36
C VAL A 13 -15.83 -24.12 -31.01
N THR A 14 -16.95 -23.37 -30.93
CA THR A 14 -17.70 -23.25 -29.67
C THR A 14 -18.40 -24.58 -29.30
N ALA A 15 -18.88 -25.35 -30.31
CA ALA A 15 -19.45 -26.66 -30.07
C ALA A 15 -18.39 -27.72 -29.67
N ILE A 16 -17.19 -27.69 -30.27
CA ILE A 16 -16.10 -28.59 -29.89
C ILE A 16 -15.53 -28.22 -28.49
N VAL A 17 -15.42 -26.95 -28.16
CA VAL A 17 -15.01 -26.51 -26.82
C VAL A 17 -16.06 -26.84 -25.76
N SER A 18 -17.37 -26.72 -26.10
CA SER A 18 -18.44 -27.09 -25.17
C SER A 18 -18.62 -28.62 -25.05
N LEU A 19 -18.37 -29.38 -26.12
CA LEU A 19 -18.38 -30.85 -26.08
C LEU A 19 -17.18 -31.39 -25.29
N ASN A 20 -15.97 -30.83 -25.49
CA ASN A 20 -14.83 -31.22 -24.70
C ASN A 20 -14.95 -30.80 -23.23
N HIS A 21 -15.54 -29.64 -22.95
CA HIS A 21 -15.79 -29.21 -21.56
C HIS A 21 -16.86 -30.11 -20.88
N ASN A 22 -17.86 -30.53 -21.58
CA ASN A 22 -18.87 -31.45 -21.05
C ASN A 22 -18.37 -32.88 -20.91
N GLU A 23 -17.48 -33.35 -21.78
CA GLU A 23 -16.86 -34.67 -21.65
C GLU A 23 -15.79 -34.68 -20.57
N ILE A 24 -14.95 -33.64 -20.48
CA ILE A 24 -13.97 -33.47 -19.39
C ILE A 24 -14.70 -33.33 -18.05
N SER A 25 -15.78 -32.55 -17.99
CA SER A 25 -16.57 -32.41 -16.75
C SER A 25 -17.33 -33.70 -16.40
N LYS A 26 -17.75 -34.52 -17.39
CA LYS A 26 -18.32 -35.86 -17.16
C LYS A 26 -17.25 -36.86 -16.73
N GLU A 27 -16.06 -36.83 -17.31
CA GLU A 27 -14.98 -37.72 -16.93
C GLU A 27 -14.42 -37.38 -15.55
N ILE A 28 -14.33 -36.09 -15.21
CA ILE A 28 -14.02 -35.64 -13.86
C ILE A 28 -15.14 -36.00 -12.88
N LYS A 29 -16.41 -35.77 -13.22
CA LYS A 29 -17.56 -36.23 -12.41
C LYS A 29 -17.59 -37.74 -12.26
N TYR A 30 -17.23 -38.52 -13.29
CA TYR A 30 -17.20 -39.97 -13.21
C TYR A 30 -16.02 -40.48 -12.36
N LYS A 31 -14.85 -39.87 -12.46
CA LYS A 31 -13.72 -40.15 -11.55
C LYS A 31 -14.03 -39.77 -10.10
N PHE A 32 -14.65 -38.61 -9.90
CA PHE A 32 -15.08 -38.19 -8.56
C PHE A 32 -16.23 -39.07 -8.00
N LYS A 33 -17.18 -39.50 -8.84
CA LYS A 33 -18.23 -40.40 -8.43
C LYS A 33 -17.71 -41.79 -8.06
N ASN A 34 -16.74 -42.31 -8.81
CA ASN A 34 -16.11 -43.59 -8.51
C ASN A 34 -15.18 -43.53 -7.26
N LEU A 35 -14.59 -42.37 -6.97
CA LEU A 35 -13.84 -42.15 -5.74
C LEU A 35 -14.76 -42.06 -4.51
N ASN A 36 -15.95 -41.47 -4.68
CA ASN A 36 -16.98 -41.42 -3.63
C ASN A 36 -17.65 -42.78 -3.38
N ASP A 37 -17.78 -43.64 -4.42
CA ASP A 37 -18.38 -44.96 -4.28
C ASP A 37 -17.42 -46.01 -3.72
N GLN A 38 -16.12 -45.80 -3.76
CA GLN A 38 -15.15 -46.75 -3.19
C GLN A 38 -14.72 -46.42 -1.75
N GLN A 39 -15.10 -45.25 -1.23
CA GLN A 39 -14.77 -44.87 0.13
C GLN A 39 -16.04 -44.50 0.90
N ASN A 40 -16.73 -45.49 1.44
CA ASN A 40 -17.31 -45.37 2.78
C ASN A 40 -16.15 -45.12 3.76
N LEU A 41 -15.43 -44.03 3.55
CA LEU A 41 -14.53 -43.51 4.54
C LEU A 41 -15.38 -43.04 5.71
N ASN A 42 -15.24 -43.72 6.83
CA ASN A 42 -15.72 -43.30 8.12
C ASN A 42 -15.68 -41.79 8.16
N LYS A 43 -16.85 -41.14 8.37
CA LYS A 43 -16.91 -39.74 8.71
C LYS A 43 -15.77 -39.47 9.66
N PRO A 44 -14.85 -38.53 9.40
CA PRO A 44 -13.91 -38.16 10.42
C PRO A 44 -14.79 -37.78 11.63
N GLU A 45 -14.73 -38.54 12.67
CA GLU A 45 -15.34 -38.15 13.94
C GLU A 45 -14.68 -36.82 14.30
N LEU A 46 -15.48 -35.77 14.33
CA LEU A 46 -15.13 -34.48 14.89
C LEU A 46 -14.64 -34.74 16.32
N LYS A 47 -13.37 -35.01 16.51
CA LYS A 47 -12.75 -34.85 17.81
C LYS A 47 -12.64 -33.35 18.01
N GLN A 48 -13.67 -32.78 18.67
CA GLN A 48 -13.48 -31.54 19.39
C GLN A 48 -12.30 -31.79 20.31
N SER A 49 -11.13 -31.28 19.96
CA SER A 49 -10.05 -31.21 20.92
C SER A 49 -10.53 -30.26 22.01
N ASN A 50 -10.58 -30.75 23.26
CA ASN A 50 -10.72 -29.92 24.44
C ASN A 50 -9.46 -29.05 24.62
N ALA A 51 -9.13 -28.24 23.64
CA ALA A 51 -8.11 -27.21 23.71
C ALA A 51 -8.73 -25.95 24.33
N GLU A 52 -9.37 -26.12 25.50
CA GLU A 52 -9.99 -25.03 26.25
C GLU A 52 -8.99 -24.13 26.98
N GLU A 53 -7.68 -24.38 26.93
CA GLU A 53 -6.79 -23.68 27.87
C GLU A 53 -5.77 -22.71 27.30
N THR A 54 -5.52 -22.58 25.96
CA THR A 54 -4.49 -21.62 25.50
C THR A 54 -4.77 -20.84 24.23
N LEU A 55 -5.79 -21.15 23.44
CA LEU A 55 -6.10 -20.44 22.20
C LEU A 55 -7.59 -20.11 22.05
N GLY A 56 -8.28 -19.86 23.12
CA GLY A 56 -9.72 -19.72 23.32
C GLY A 56 -10.53 -18.80 22.39
N LYS A 57 -10.16 -18.65 21.10
CA LYS A 57 -10.86 -17.76 20.18
C LYS A 57 -11.21 -18.37 18.83
N TYR A 58 -10.67 -19.54 18.47
CA TYR A 58 -10.87 -20.08 17.12
C TYR A 58 -11.29 -21.55 17.18
N GLN A 59 -12.19 -21.92 16.29
CA GLN A 59 -12.52 -23.32 16.08
C GLN A 59 -11.38 -23.96 15.28
N VAL A 60 -10.64 -24.89 15.89
CA VAL A 60 -9.54 -25.63 15.27
C VAL A 60 -9.96 -27.07 15.04
N ILE A 61 -9.67 -27.59 13.85
CA ILE A 61 -9.92 -28.96 13.45
C ILE A 61 -8.56 -29.63 13.18
N GLU A 62 -8.25 -30.69 13.92
CA GLU A 62 -7.07 -31.53 13.64
C GLU A 62 -7.44 -32.59 12.61
N LEU A 63 -6.66 -32.69 11.54
CA LEU A 63 -6.81 -33.67 10.47
C LEU A 63 -5.84 -34.83 10.65
N GLU A 64 -6.20 -35.97 10.09
CA GLU A 64 -5.21 -37.06 9.93
C GLU A 64 -4.06 -36.59 9.02
N SER A 65 -2.87 -37.11 9.27
CA SER A 65 -1.69 -36.80 8.44
C SER A 65 -1.95 -37.07 6.96
N ASP A 66 -1.45 -36.19 6.09
CA ASP A 66 -1.53 -36.28 4.63
C ASP A 66 -2.94 -36.15 4.03
N PHE A 67 -3.84 -35.44 4.73
CA PHE A 67 -5.17 -35.15 4.20
C PHE A 67 -5.16 -33.84 3.38
N PHE A 68 -5.68 -33.94 2.14
CA PHE A 68 -5.82 -32.81 1.21
C PHE A 68 -7.25 -32.30 1.26
N VAL A 69 -7.43 -31.07 1.68
CA VAL A 69 -8.74 -30.41 1.72
C VAL A 69 -9.11 -29.88 0.33
N THR A 70 -10.30 -30.20 -0.13
CA THR A 70 -10.83 -29.74 -1.43
C THR A 70 -12.05 -28.84 -1.29
N LYS A 71 -12.76 -28.93 -0.15
CA LYS A 71 -13.94 -28.10 0.11
C LYS A 71 -14.16 -27.98 1.61
N ILE A 72 -14.58 -26.81 2.05
CA ILE A 72 -15.11 -26.58 3.38
C ILE A 72 -16.55 -26.11 3.25
N SER A 73 -17.49 -26.72 3.98
CA SER A 73 -18.87 -26.28 4.03
C SER A 73 -19.30 -25.92 5.43
N TRP A 74 -20.30 -25.05 5.52
CA TRP A 74 -20.95 -24.65 6.77
C TRP A 74 -22.43 -24.36 6.53
N THR A 75 -23.21 -24.32 7.61
CA THR A 75 -24.62 -23.95 7.55
C THR A 75 -24.83 -22.64 8.31
N ARG A 76 -25.50 -21.68 7.66
CA ARG A 76 -25.94 -20.43 8.27
C ARG A 76 -27.31 -20.63 8.89
N LYS A 77 -27.49 -20.33 10.19
CA LYS A 77 -28.80 -20.39 10.85
C LYS A 77 -29.41 -19.01 11.02
N GLU A 78 -30.74 -18.92 10.91
CA GLU A 78 -31.51 -17.67 10.93
C GLU A 78 -31.28 -16.79 12.17
N ASN A 79 -31.00 -17.41 13.30
CA ASN A 79 -30.78 -16.72 14.59
C ASN A 79 -29.38 -16.10 14.74
N TYR A 80 -28.47 -16.32 13.78
CA TYR A 80 -27.13 -15.74 13.84
C TYR A 80 -27.12 -14.37 13.16
N LYS A 81 -27.17 -13.31 13.97
CA LYS A 81 -27.03 -11.90 13.52
C LYS A 81 -25.59 -11.55 13.09
N PHE A 82 -24.76 -12.54 12.74
CA PHE A 82 -23.32 -12.32 12.58
C PHE A 82 -22.94 -12.30 11.12
N ASN A 83 -22.15 -11.30 10.79
CA ASN A 83 -21.56 -11.16 9.47
C ASN A 83 -20.42 -12.17 9.34
N TYR A 84 -20.54 -13.16 8.45
CA TYR A 84 -19.48 -14.13 8.13
C TYR A 84 -18.59 -13.65 7.00
N LEU A 85 -19.00 -12.60 6.31
CA LEU A 85 -18.26 -12.07 5.19
C LEU A 85 -16.85 -11.74 5.63
N LEU A 86 -15.88 -12.14 4.81
CA LEU A 86 -14.45 -12.01 5.06
C LEU A 86 -13.91 -12.92 6.19
N GLY A 87 -14.68 -13.90 6.66
CA GLY A 87 -14.15 -14.98 7.47
C GLY A 87 -13.14 -15.80 6.66
N VAL A 88 -12.00 -16.14 7.27
CA VAL A 88 -10.87 -16.80 6.62
C VAL A 88 -10.71 -18.22 7.16
N PHE A 89 -10.53 -19.17 6.25
CA PHE A 89 -10.05 -20.51 6.59
C PHE A 89 -8.54 -20.54 6.37
N GLU A 90 -7.81 -21.08 7.35
CA GLU A 90 -6.36 -21.26 7.30
C GLU A 90 -5.98 -22.70 7.53
N GLY A 91 -4.93 -23.15 6.84
CA GLY A 91 -4.29 -24.44 7.03
C GLY A 91 -2.90 -24.28 7.63
N ALA A 92 -2.53 -25.13 8.59
CA ALA A 92 -1.24 -25.15 9.25
C ALA A 92 -0.78 -26.58 9.54
N ASN A 93 0.53 -26.76 9.75
CA ASN A 93 1.13 -28.01 10.23
C ASN A 93 1.64 -27.89 11.68
N ASP A 94 1.80 -26.63 12.13
CA ASP A 94 2.16 -26.29 13.50
C ASP A 94 0.90 -25.89 14.29
N PRO A 95 0.66 -26.46 15.50
CA PRO A 95 -0.51 -26.13 16.32
C PRO A 95 -0.54 -24.66 16.79
N SER A 96 0.58 -23.94 16.74
CA SER A 96 0.64 -22.50 17.02
C SER A 96 0.11 -21.63 15.87
N PHE A 97 -0.12 -22.20 14.68
CA PHE A 97 -0.49 -21.51 13.46
C PHE A 97 0.53 -20.46 12.97
N MET A 98 1.76 -20.50 13.43
CA MET A 98 2.83 -19.64 12.90
C MET A 98 3.19 -19.96 11.46
N ASP A 99 2.98 -21.20 11.01
CA ASP A 99 3.17 -21.62 9.62
C ASP A 99 1.90 -21.57 8.77
N ALA A 100 0.81 -21.04 9.31
CA ALA A 100 -0.48 -21.01 8.62
C ALA A 100 -0.43 -20.20 7.33
N ILE A 101 -1.23 -20.65 6.37
CA ILE A 101 -1.55 -19.91 5.16
C ILE A 101 -3.07 -19.88 4.97
N PRO A 102 -3.63 -18.79 4.44
CA PRO A 102 -5.02 -18.75 4.03
C PRO A 102 -5.28 -19.79 2.92
N ILE A 103 -6.40 -20.49 3.04
CA ILE A 103 -6.86 -21.50 2.06
C ILE A 103 -8.25 -21.19 1.51
N GLY A 104 -8.95 -20.22 2.07
CA GLY A 104 -10.25 -19.76 1.60
C GLY A 104 -10.73 -18.56 2.38
N ILE A 105 -11.62 -17.78 1.75
CA ILE A 105 -12.29 -16.63 2.34
C ILE A 105 -13.77 -16.68 1.97
N ILE A 106 -14.65 -16.30 2.89
CA ILE A 106 -16.08 -16.20 2.64
C ILE A 106 -16.37 -14.84 2.01
N LYS A 107 -16.68 -14.81 0.71
CA LYS A 107 -16.96 -13.58 -0.04
C LYS A 107 -18.45 -13.24 -0.13
N GLU A 108 -19.34 -14.22 0.10
CA GLU A 108 -20.78 -14.07 -0.01
C GLU A 108 -21.48 -14.61 1.25
N GLU A 109 -22.59 -14.00 1.62
CA GLU A 109 -23.32 -14.40 2.83
C GLU A 109 -23.93 -15.80 2.77
N GLY A 110 -24.22 -16.32 1.59
CA GLY A 110 -24.85 -17.61 1.39
C GLY A 110 -26.31 -17.70 1.89
N GLY A 111 -26.98 -18.81 1.62
CA GLY A 111 -28.37 -19.06 2.03
C GLY A 111 -28.49 -19.40 3.53
N ILE A 112 -29.65 -19.04 4.12
CA ILE A 112 -30.02 -19.42 5.49
C ILE A 112 -30.49 -20.89 5.47
N ASP A 113 -30.06 -21.68 6.45
CA ASP A 113 -30.35 -23.13 6.56
C ASP A 113 -29.91 -23.96 5.33
N GLU A 114 -29.10 -23.36 4.46
CA GLU A 114 -28.48 -24.01 3.32
C GLU A 114 -27.03 -24.39 3.63
N SER A 115 -26.52 -25.40 2.90
CA SER A 115 -25.11 -25.74 2.94
C SER A 115 -24.32 -24.80 2.06
N ASN A 116 -23.66 -23.85 2.65
CA ASN A 116 -22.72 -22.94 2.01
C ASN A 116 -21.33 -23.59 1.93
N TYR A 117 -20.50 -23.22 0.97
CA TYR A 117 -19.17 -23.84 0.84
C TYR A 117 -18.14 -22.93 0.17
N VAL A 118 -16.89 -23.19 0.49
CA VAL A 118 -15.72 -22.69 -0.24
C VAL A 118 -15.00 -23.88 -0.84
N ASN A 119 -14.76 -23.84 -2.15
CA ASN A 119 -13.87 -24.80 -2.81
C ASN A 119 -12.41 -24.42 -2.58
N ILE A 120 -11.58 -25.41 -2.37
CA ILE A 120 -10.16 -25.25 -2.13
C ILE A 120 -9.41 -25.93 -3.25
N ASP A 121 -8.94 -25.14 -4.21
CA ASP A 121 -8.22 -25.62 -5.38
C ASP A 121 -6.75 -25.93 -5.11
N ILE A 122 -6.39 -26.07 -3.84
CA ILE A 122 -5.02 -26.16 -3.38
C ILE A 122 -4.77 -27.58 -2.86
N PRO A 123 -3.94 -28.38 -3.53
CA PRO A 123 -3.57 -29.68 -3.01
C PRO A 123 -2.42 -29.56 -1.98
N PHE A 124 -2.62 -28.76 -0.93
CA PHE A 124 -1.74 -28.81 0.24
C PHE A 124 -2.33 -29.73 1.30
N SER A 125 -1.51 -30.54 1.93
CA SER A 125 -1.90 -31.25 3.15
C SER A 125 -1.61 -30.36 4.35
N PHE A 126 -2.59 -30.28 5.22
CA PHE A 126 -2.48 -29.58 6.51
C PHE A 126 -2.84 -30.55 7.63
N LYS A 127 -2.16 -30.40 8.75
CA LYS A 127 -2.52 -31.12 9.97
C LYS A 127 -3.64 -30.42 10.73
N TYR A 128 -3.70 -29.10 10.65
CA TYR A 128 -4.67 -28.27 11.33
C TYR A 128 -5.37 -27.34 10.37
N ILE A 129 -6.68 -27.16 10.58
CA ILE A 129 -7.46 -26.11 9.92
C ILE A 129 -8.14 -25.29 10.99
N ARG A 130 -8.10 -23.96 10.84
CA ARG A 130 -8.90 -23.06 11.67
C ARG A 130 -9.78 -22.15 10.84
N TYR A 131 -10.90 -21.75 11.42
CA TYR A 131 -11.71 -20.65 10.96
C TYR A 131 -11.43 -19.41 11.79
N VAL A 132 -11.15 -18.29 11.13
CA VAL A 132 -10.95 -16.99 11.75
C VAL A 132 -12.08 -16.07 11.32
N PRO A 133 -13.02 -15.69 12.24
CA PRO A 133 -14.14 -14.83 11.91
C PRO A 133 -13.68 -13.38 11.66
N PRO A 134 -14.43 -12.59 10.86
CA PRO A 134 -14.08 -11.22 10.54
C PRO A 134 -14.01 -10.30 11.78
N ASN A 135 -14.82 -10.60 12.80
CA ASN A 135 -14.81 -9.95 14.11
C ASN A 135 -14.44 -10.98 15.17
N ARG A 136 -13.33 -10.78 15.87
CA ARG A 136 -12.76 -11.72 16.84
C ARG A 136 -13.67 -12.12 18.00
N ASN A 137 -14.84 -11.50 18.15
CA ASN A 137 -15.76 -11.73 19.25
C ASN A 137 -16.80 -12.82 18.97
N ASN A 138 -16.74 -13.49 17.80
CA ASN A 138 -17.77 -14.44 17.41
C ASN A 138 -17.21 -15.62 16.62
N THR A 139 -17.28 -16.80 17.20
CA THR A 139 -16.64 -18.02 16.71
C THR A 139 -17.58 -18.99 15.99
N ASP A 140 -18.88 -18.70 15.90
CA ASP A 140 -19.86 -19.72 15.58
C ASP A 140 -20.27 -19.80 14.11
N ILE A 141 -19.47 -20.49 13.31
CA ILE A 141 -19.97 -21.19 12.14
C ILE A 141 -20.13 -22.66 12.55
N ASN A 142 -21.34 -23.16 12.69
CA ASN A 142 -21.59 -24.56 13.03
C ASN A 142 -22.70 -25.17 12.15
N PRO A 143 -22.54 -26.40 11.70
CA PRO A 143 -21.32 -27.22 11.71
C PRO A 143 -20.40 -26.89 10.54
N ILE A 144 -19.09 -26.94 10.75
CA ILE A 144 -18.09 -26.92 9.67
C ILE A 144 -17.84 -28.38 9.25
N GLN A 145 -17.92 -28.65 7.96
CA GLN A 145 -17.60 -29.95 7.37
C GLN A 145 -16.45 -29.78 6.39
N ILE A 146 -15.43 -30.63 6.52
CA ILE A 146 -14.25 -30.62 5.66
C ILE A 146 -14.29 -31.83 4.75
N TYR A 147 -14.09 -31.59 3.46
CA TYR A 147 -14.02 -32.60 2.43
C TYR A 147 -12.63 -32.64 1.83
N GLY A 148 -12.18 -33.83 1.48
CA GLY A 148 -10.87 -33.99 0.88
C GLY A 148 -10.53 -35.47 0.69
N TYR A 149 -9.26 -35.76 0.49
CA TYR A 149 -8.76 -37.12 0.27
C TYR A 149 -7.36 -37.31 0.88
N LYS A 150 -7.02 -38.56 1.20
CA LYS A 150 -5.65 -38.91 1.59
C LYS A 150 -4.73 -38.94 0.37
N LYS A 151 -3.50 -38.47 0.52
CA LYS A 151 -2.51 -38.47 -0.54
C LYS A 151 -2.27 -39.88 -1.06
N SER A 152 -2.48 -40.09 -2.35
CA SER A 152 -2.06 -41.30 -3.07
C SER A 152 -1.49 -40.91 -4.43
N GLY A 153 -0.17 -41.05 -4.58
CA GLY A 153 0.52 -40.75 -5.84
C GLY A 153 1.09 -39.31 -5.93
N ASP A 154 1.53 -38.94 -7.15
CA ASP A 154 2.09 -37.62 -7.45
C ASP A 154 1.00 -36.56 -7.42
N ILE A 155 1.31 -35.43 -6.74
CA ILE A 155 0.39 -34.31 -6.61
C ILE A 155 0.67 -33.32 -7.75
N PRO A 156 -0.38 -32.81 -8.44
CA PRO A 156 -0.21 -31.69 -9.36
C PRO A 156 0.41 -30.48 -8.67
N GLU A 157 1.13 -29.64 -9.43
CA GLU A 157 1.70 -28.41 -8.90
C GLU A 157 0.60 -27.58 -8.21
N ALA A 158 0.79 -27.33 -6.93
CA ALA A 158 -0.19 -26.68 -6.09
C ALA A 158 -0.21 -25.17 -6.35
N LYS A 159 -1.41 -24.60 -6.51
CA LYS A 159 -1.60 -23.14 -6.51
C LYS A 159 -1.97 -22.68 -5.11
N ALA A 160 -1.20 -21.74 -4.56
CA ALA A 160 -1.53 -21.12 -3.30
C ALA A 160 -2.75 -20.17 -3.44
N PHE A 161 -3.55 -20.07 -2.38
CA PHE A 161 -4.77 -19.26 -2.38
C PHE A 161 -4.46 -17.77 -2.50
N GLN A 162 -5.26 -17.05 -3.28
CA GLN A 162 -5.32 -15.60 -3.32
C GLN A 162 -6.77 -15.15 -3.13
N ALA A 163 -6.96 -14.09 -2.34
CA ALA A 163 -8.30 -13.57 -2.06
C ALA A 163 -8.94 -12.95 -3.29
N THR A 164 -8.14 -12.28 -4.12
CA THR A 164 -8.56 -11.65 -5.38
C THR A 164 -7.53 -11.93 -6.48
N ASN A 165 -7.60 -11.20 -7.57
CA ASN A 165 -6.57 -11.19 -8.60
C ASN A 165 -5.24 -10.54 -8.15
N LEU A 166 -5.21 -9.90 -6.98
CA LEU A 166 -4.00 -9.28 -6.42
C LEU A 166 -3.11 -10.29 -5.68
N PRO A 167 -1.82 -10.01 -5.57
CA PRO A 167 -0.96 -10.77 -4.67
C PRO A 167 -1.48 -10.73 -3.24
N LEU A 168 -1.34 -11.82 -2.50
CA LEU A 168 -1.76 -11.95 -1.11
C LEU A 168 -0.54 -11.94 -0.19
N ILE A 169 -0.55 -11.07 0.80
CA ILE A 169 0.39 -11.10 1.92
C ILE A 169 -0.32 -11.69 3.14
N SER A 170 0.20 -12.80 3.64
CA SER A 170 -0.23 -13.39 4.92
C SER A 170 0.85 -13.16 5.97
N ILE A 171 0.44 -12.59 7.11
CA ILE A 171 1.33 -12.27 8.23
C ILE A 171 0.80 -12.93 9.48
N HIS A 172 1.65 -13.72 10.14
CA HIS A 172 1.38 -14.29 11.46
C HIS A 172 2.40 -13.78 12.46
N THR A 173 1.92 -13.08 13.48
CA THR A 173 2.74 -12.58 14.59
C THR A 173 2.81 -13.61 15.71
N GLU A 174 3.86 -13.58 16.52
CA GLU A 174 3.96 -14.42 17.70
C GLU A 174 2.73 -14.24 18.60
N ASN A 175 2.07 -15.36 18.96
CA ASN A 175 0.88 -15.41 19.81
C ASN A 175 -0.31 -14.57 19.29
N ASP A 176 -0.44 -14.40 17.97
CA ASP A 176 -1.46 -13.55 17.33
C ASP A 176 -1.49 -12.10 17.89
N GLN A 177 -0.36 -11.60 18.39
CA GLN A 177 -0.25 -10.27 18.97
C GLN A 177 -0.51 -9.20 17.89
N ALA A 178 -1.39 -8.24 18.18
CA ALA A 178 -1.63 -7.13 17.27
C ALA A 178 -0.41 -6.20 17.18
N PRO A 179 0.08 -5.89 15.97
CA PRO A 179 1.16 -4.90 15.80
C PRO A 179 0.80 -3.55 16.42
N ASN A 180 1.78 -2.90 17.02
CA ASN A 180 1.64 -1.58 17.66
C ASN A 180 2.79 -0.64 17.26
N ARG A 181 2.86 0.55 17.84
CA ARG A 181 3.89 1.55 17.54
C ARG A 181 5.18 1.41 18.35
N ASN A 182 5.16 0.65 19.44
CA ASN A 182 6.23 0.67 20.45
C ASN A 182 7.50 -0.09 20.02
N GLY A 183 7.36 -1.04 19.09
CA GLY A 183 8.49 -1.84 18.62
C GLY A 183 8.09 -2.85 17.56
N ASP A 184 9.09 -3.56 17.04
CA ASP A 184 8.85 -4.65 16.10
C ASP A 184 8.35 -5.89 16.86
N ILE A 185 7.28 -6.50 16.35
CA ILE A 185 6.79 -7.80 16.78
C ILE A 185 7.28 -8.82 15.76
N ASN A 186 7.87 -9.92 16.24
CA ASN A 186 8.29 -11.00 15.36
C ASN A 186 7.08 -11.60 14.63
N CYS A 187 7.26 -11.87 13.37
CA CYS A 187 6.23 -12.46 12.54
C CYS A 187 6.84 -13.33 11.43
N ARG A 188 6.02 -14.20 10.88
CA ARG A 188 6.26 -14.86 9.61
C ARG A 188 5.45 -14.18 8.53
N ILE A 189 6.04 -13.99 7.37
CA ILE A 189 5.39 -13.37 6.20
C ILE A 189 5.46 -14.32 5.02
N VAL A 190 4.32 -14.56 4.41
CA VAL A 190 4.18 -15.29 3.16
C VAL A 190 3.60 -14.33 2.11
N LEU A 191 4.30 -14.17 1.00
CA LEU A 191 3.80 -13.46 -0.19
C LEU A 191 3.44 -14.49 -1.25
N ILE A 192 2.19 -14.46 -1.67
CA ILE A 192 1.63 -15.33 -2.71
C ILE A 192 1.26 -14.46 -3.91
N ASN A 193 1.76 -14.82 -5.08
CA ASN A 193 1.48 -14.12 -6.32
C ASN A 193 1.30 -15.14 -7.46
N GLU A 194 0.25 -14.97 -8.27
CA GLU A 194 -0.13 -15.89 -9.35
C GLU A 194 -0.19 -17.37 -8.91
N GLY A 195 -0.68 -17.58 -7.68
CA GLY A 195 -0.80 -18.90 -7.06
C GLY A 195 0.53 -19.50 -6.59
N LYS A 196 1.65 -18.74 -6.59
CA LYS A 196 2.97 -19.19 -6.14
C LYS A 196 3.41 -18.47 -4.89
N THR A 197 4.04 -19.18 -3.99
CA THR A 197 4.72 -18.58 -2.83
C THR A 197 6.04 -17.97 -3.28
N GLU A 198 6.10 -16.63 -3.40
CA GLU A 198 7.33 -15.91 -3.75
C GLU A 198 8.23 -15.67 -2.54
N ILE A 199 7.62 -15.42 -1.36
CA ILE A 199 8.32 -15.18 -0.10
C ILE A 199 7.70 -16.02 0.99
N ASN A 200 8.56 -16.60 1.82
CA ASN A 200 8.23 -17.26 3.07
C ASN A 200 9.41 -17.05 4.02
N ASP A 201 9.36 -15.99 4.81
CA ASP A 201 10.47 -15.57 5.67
C ASP A 201 9.96 -14.93 6.97
N THR A 202 10.86 -14.81 7.93
CA THR A 202 10.60 -14.11 9.20
C THR A 202 10.89 -12.62 9.06
N ALA A 203 10.16 -11.83 9.83
CA ALA A 203 10.30 -10.37 9.84
C ALA A 203 9.89 -9.79 11.19
N GLY A 204 10.21 -8.52 11.40
CA GLY A 204 9.56 -7.69 12.39
C GLY A 204 8.49 -6.82 11.73
N ILE A 205 7.35 -6.68 12.39
CA ILE A 205 6.25 -5.81 11.97
C ILE A 205 5.90 -4.81 13.05
N LYS A 206 5.63 -3.55 12.68
CA LYS A 206 5.04 -2.55 13.57
C LYS A 206 4.13 -1.58 12.82
N VAL A 207 3.20 -0.97 13.54
CA VAL A 207 2.40 0.14 13.02
C VAL A 207 3.30 1.33 12.72
N ARG A 208 3.12 1.94 11.53
CA ARG A 208 3.84 3.14 11.10
C ARG A 208 2.87 4.33 10.88
N GLY A 209 3.46 5.47 10.53
CA GLY A 209 2.72 6.71 10.25
C GLY A 209 2.33 7.44 11.54
N ARG A 210 2.12 8.73 11.42
CA ARG A 210 1.64 9.56 12.54
C ARG A 210 0.12 9.56 12.57
N THR A 211 -0.51 10.39 11.78
CA THR A 211 -1.97 10.50 11.68
C THR A 211 -2.60 9.18 11.24
N THR A 212 -2.09 8.59 10.16
CA THR A 212 -2.56 7.30 9.63
C THR A 212 -2.32 6.12 10.59
N GLY A 213 -1.30 6.18 11.43
CA GLY A 213 -1.03 5.18 12.47
C GLY A 213 -1.90 5.33 13.72
N LEU A 214 -2.44 6.52 13.99
CA LEU A 214 -3.19 6.83 15.20
C LEU A 214 -4.72 6.78 14.97
N ILE A 215 -5.22 7.53 13.99
CA ILE A 215 -6.64 7.79 13.82
C ILE A 215 -7.38 6.59 13.19
N PRO A 216 -7.11 6.17 11.94
CA PRO A 216 -7.92 5.16 11.29
C PRO A 216 -7.78 3.77 11.94
N PRO A 217 -8.85 2.97 11.99
CA PRO A 217 -8.77 1.57 12.44
C PRO A 217 -7.91 0.72 11.50
N LYS A 218 -7.93 0.99 10.20
CA LYS A 218 -7.08 0.34 9.20
C LYS A 218 -5.66 0.88 9.28
N LYS A 219 -4.74 0.12 9.87
CA LYS A 219 -3.38 0.57 10.19
C LYS A 219 -2.39 0.30 9.08
N PRO A 220 -1.50 1.25 8.75
CA PRO A 220 -0.33 1.00 7.92
C PRO A 220 0.79 0.32 8.72
N TYR A 221 1.63 -0.47 8.04
CA TYR A 221 2.69 -1.21 8.71
C TYR A 221 4.06 -0.95 8.08
N ARG A 222 5.11 -1.04 8.91
CA ARG A 222 6.49 -1.24 8.49
C ARG A 222 6.84 -2.70 8.67
N ILE A 223 7.48 -3.28 7.65
CA ILE A 223 8.04 -4.63 7.65
C ILE A 223 9.56 -4.54 7.60
N LYS A 224 10.25 -5.34 8.41
CA LYS A 224 11.70 -5.51 8.38
C LYS A 224 12.03 -7.00 8.34
N PHE A 225 12.24 -7.53 7.13
CA PHE A 225 12.61 -8.94 6.94
C PHE A 225 13.96 -9.28 7.59
N THR A 226 14.10 -10.50 8.04
CA THR A 226 15.37 -11.05 8.52
C THR A 226 16.40 -11.05 7.40
N ASN A 227 16.01 -11.47 6.20
CA ASN A 227 16.84 -11.51 5.02
C ASN A 227 16.37 -10.47 3.98
N LYS A 228 17.29 -10.01 3.12
CA LYS A 228 16.93 -9.14 2.00
C LYS A 228 16.03 -9.87 1.01
N GLN A 229 14.82 -9.39 0.79
CA GLN A 229 13.85 -9.93 -0.16
C GLN A 229 13.85 -9.16 -1.48
N LYS A 230 13.71 -9.88 -2.58
CA LYS A 230 13.29 -9.32 -3.86
C LYS A 230 11.77 -9.45 -3.92
N ILE A 231 11.08 -8.33 -4.02
CA ILE A 231 9.62 -8.29 -4.09
C ILE A 231 9.22 -8.00 -5.53
N PHE A 232 8.35 -8.84 -6.08
CA PHE A 232 7.89 -8.74 -7.46
C PHE A 232 9.05 -8.52 -8.46
N ASN A 233 8.80 -7.71 -9.48
CA ASN A 233 9.82 -7.30 -10.44
C ASN A 233 10.61 -6.05 -10.00
N PHE A 234 10.54 -5.65 -8.73
CA PHE A 234 11.27 -4.50 -8.24
C PHE A 234 12.78 -4.72 -8.34
N LYS A 235 13.48 -3.65 -8.74
CA LYS A 235 14.93 -3.71 -8.88
C LYS A 235 15.59 -3.78 -7.50
N GLY A 236 16.46 -4.80 -7.32
CA GLY A 236 17.22 -4.98 -6.09
C GLY A 236 16.51 -5.82 -5.03
N LYS A 237 17.18 -5.97 -3.89
CA LYS A 237 16.68 -6.68 -2.71
C LYS A 237 16.83 -5.78 -1.50
N ASP A 238 15.84 -5.76 -0.61
CA ASP A 238 15.90 -4.99 0.63
C ASP A 238 15.24 -5.74 1.80
N LYS A 239 15.52 -5.27 3.03
CA LYS A 239 14.89 -5.78 4.24
C LYS A 239 13.65 -4.96 4.64
N LYS A 240 13.66 -3.66 4.38
CA LYS A 240 12.68 -2.70 4.91
C LYS A 240 11.64 -2.36 3.85
N TRP A 241 10.37 -2.59 4.18
CA TRP A 241 9.22 -2.35 3.30
C TRP A 241 8.08 -1.69 4.06
N THR A 242 7.13 -1.09 3.36
CA THR A 242 5.92 -0.51 3.95
C THR A 242 4.67 -1.10 3.33
N LEU A 243 3.65 -1.32 4.18
CA LEU A 243 2.28 -1.58 3.75
C LEU A 243 1.47 -0.32 4.01
N LEU A 244 1.19 0.43 2.95
CA LEU A 244 0.32 1.60 3.00
C LEU A 244 -1.14 1.14 3.05
N ALA A 245 -1.90 1.68 3.98
CA ALA A 245 -3.29 1.29 4.19
C ALA A 245 -4.27 2.05 3.28
N ASN A 246 -3.85 3.21 2.73
CA ASN A 246 -4.71 4.16 2.00
C ASN A 246 -6.02 4.44 2.75
N ALA A 247 -5.92 4.59 4.07
CA ALA A 247 -7.08 4.60 4.95
C ALA A 247 -7.93 5.86 4.81
N PHE A 248 -7.33 6.98 4.39
CA PHE A 248 -8.03 8.23 4.11
C PHE A 248 -8.46 8.37 2.64
N ASP A 249 -8.07 7.42 1.78
CA ASP A 249 -8.33 7.47 0.35
C ASP A 249 -9.37 6.43 -0.10
N ARG A 250 -10.62 6.83 -0.29
CA ARG A 250 -11.68 5.95 -0.80
C ARG A 250 -11.45 5.48 -2.23
N SER A 251 -10.67 6.21 -3.02
CA SER A 251 -10.28 5.76 -4.36
C SER A 251 -9.16 4.71 -4.33
N LEU A 252 -8.42 4.58 -3.22
CA LEU A 252 -7.28 3.70 -3.02
C LEU A 252 -6.11 3.91 -4.00
N ILE A 253 -6.13 4.97 -4.83
CA ILE A 253 -5.18 5.14 -5.97
C ILE A 253 -4.34 6.42 -5.91
N ARG A 254 -4.63 7.38 -5.01
CA ARG A 254 -3.99 8.71 -5.01
C ARG A 254 -2.46 8.65 -4.90
N ASN A 255 -1.95 7.87 -3.96
CA ASN A 255 -0.51 7.62 -3.83
C ASN A 255 0.10 7.08 -5.14
N SER A 256 -0.56 6.12 -5.78
CA SER A 256 -0.06 5.50 -7.02
C SER A 256 -0.02 6.49 -8.19
N ILE A 257 -0.97 7.42 -8.27
CA ILE A 257 -0.99 8.46 -9.31
C ILE A 257 0.17 9.43 -9.09
N ALA A 258 0.40 9.88 -7.86
CA ALA A 258 1.53 10.77 -7.54
C ALA A 258 2.88 10.11 -7.85
N TYR A 259 3.04 8.82 -7.51
CA TYR A 259 4.26 8.06 -7.87
C TYR A 259 4.39 7.86 -9.38
N LYS A 260 3.28 7.67 -10.10
CA LYS A 260 3.31 7.62 -11.57
C LYS A 260 3.76 8.94 -12.19
N ILE A 261 3.28 10.07 -11.67
CA ILE A 261 3.73 11.40 -12.09
C ILE A 261 5.23 11.59 -11.81
N SER A 262 5.69 11.20 -10.63
CA SER A 262 7.11 11.21 -10.26
C SER A 262 7.97 10.37 -11.20
N GLU A 263 7.48 9.17 -11.60
CA GLU A 263 8.14 8.31 -12.59
C GLU A 263 8.23 8.99 -13.96
N LEU A 264 7.12 9.56 -14.45
CA LEU A 264 7.08 10.28 -15.73
C LEU A 264 8.04 11.48 -15.75
N MET A 265 8.18 12.18 -14.63
CA MET A 265 9.14 13.27 -14.44
C MET A 265 10.58 12.80 -14.22
N LYS A 266 10.83 11.50 -14.16
CA LYS A 266 12.17 10.89 -13.98
C LYS A 266 12.88 11.41 -12.74
N PHE A 267 12.24 11.30 -11.57
CA PHE A 267 12.92 11.51 -10.29
C PHE A 267 14.08 10.52 -10.13
N LYS A 268 15.13 10.91 -9.40
CA LYS A 268 16.25 10.00 -9.08
C LYS A 268 15.78 8.74 -8.35
N PHE A 269 14.76 8.89 -7.51
CA PHE A 269 14.06 7.78 -6.85
C PHE A 269 12.56 8.08 -6.77
N THR A 270 11.76 7.14 -7.20
CA THR A 270 10.31 7.06 -6.98
C THR A 270 10.02 5.78 -6.23
N ALA A 271 9.24 5.84 -5.15
CA ALA A 271 8.84 4.66 -4.41
C ALA A 271 8.01 3.72 -5.32
N ARG A 272 8.45 2.47 -5.43
CA ARG A 272 7.71 1.44 -6.17
C ARG A 272 6.67 0.86 -5.25
N CYS A 273 5.44 0.78 -5.72
CA CYS A 273 4.31 0.29 -4.95
C CYS A 273 3.48 -0.67 -5.80
N GLU A 274 3.05 -1.77 -5.20
CA GLU A 274 2.10 -2.71 -5.81
C GLU A 274 0.91 -2.93 -4.88
N PRO A 275 -0.32 -2.94 -5.41
CA PRO A 275 -1.50 -3.27 -4.63
C PRO A 275 -1.48 -4.77 -4.27
N VAL A 276 -1.86 -5.06 -3.03
CA VAL A 276 -1.90 -6.40 -2.46
C VAL A 276 -3.11 -6.55 -1.54
N ASP A 277 -3.57 -7.78 -1.36
CA ASP A 277 -4.47 -8.12 -0.28
C ASP A 277 -3.67 -8.50 0.97
N LEU A 278 -4.15 -8.11 2.14
CA LEU A 278 -3.50 -8.43 3.41
C LEU A 278 -4.37 -9.34 4.28
N VAL A 279 -3.78 -10.43 4.78
CA VAL A 279 -4.30 -11.22 5.89
C VAL A 279 -3.33 -11.10 7.05
N LEU A 280 -3.81 -10.69 8.23
CA LEU A 280 -3.01 -10.54 9.45
C LEU A 280 -3.62 -11.41 10.55
N ASN A 281 -2.85 -12.41 11.01
CA ASN A 281 -3.29 -13.38 12.01
C ASN A 281 -4.65 -14.02 11.63
N GLY A 282 -4.76 -14.47 10.37
CA GLY A 282 -5.95 -15.07 9.81
C GLY A 282 -7.12 -14.09 9.55
N ASN A 283 -6.97 -12.82 9.85
CA ASN A 283 -8.02 -11.83 9.64
C ASN A 283 -7.75 -11.02 8.36
N PHE A 284 -8.68 -11.04 7.40
CA PHE A 284 -8.56 -10.26 6.17
C PHE A 284 -8.60 -8.77 6.48
N GLN A 285 -7.62 -8.03 5.99
CA GLN A 285 -7.44 -6.60 6.23
C GLN A 285 -7.76 -5.72 5.01
N GLY A 286 -8.16 -6.31 3.89
CA GLY A 286 -8.48 -5.57 2.67
C GLY A 286 -7.28 -5.21 1.83
N ASN A 287 -7.48 -4.22 0.96
CA ASN A 287 -6.48 -3.70 0.02
C ASN A 287 -5.39 -2.90 0.75
N TYR A 288 -4.15 -3.20 0.43
CA TYR A 288 -2.96 -2.46 0.86
C TYR A 288 -2.04 -2.21 -0.34
N TYR A 289 -1.04 -1.38 -0.16
CA TYR A 289 0.05 -1.23 -1.13
C TYR A 289 1.36 -1.61 -0.47
N LEU A 290 2.04 -2.61 -1.04
CA LEU A 290 3.40 -2.97 -0.63
C LEU A 290 4.39 -2.08 -1.37
N CYS A 291 5.07 -1.20 -0.64
CA CYS A 291 5.90 -0.14 -1.19
C CYS A 291 7.33 -0.17 -0.67
N ASP A 292 8.25 0.39 -1.45
CA ASP A 292 9.55 0.76 -0.93
C ASP A 292 9.42 1.65 0.30
N LYS A 293 10.27 1.43 1.30
CA LYS A 293 10.50 2.44 2.35
C LYS A 293 11.45 3.51 1.79
N ILE A 294 11.24 4.77 2.15
CA ILE A 294 12.25 5.82 1.99
C ILE A 294 13.46 5.42 2.82
N ASP A 295 14.56 5.06 2.16
CA ASP A 295 15.80 4.56 2.79
C ASP A 295 16.98 4.77 1.84
N VAL A 296 18.20 4.78 2.37
CA VAL A 296 19.42 4.94 1.58
C VAL A 296 19.92 3.58 1.11
N ASP A 297 19.74 3.33 -0.18
CA ASP A 297 20.25 2.15 -0.89
C ASP A 297 20.44 2.48 -2.38
N LYS A 298 21.33 1.73 -3.06
CA LYS A 298 21.61 1.92 -4.51
C LYS A 298 20.39 1.81 -5.43
N ASN A 299 19.31 1.17 -4.98
CA ASN A 299 18.06 1.03 -5.75
C ASN A 299 16.92 1.90 -5.20
N ARG A 300 17.21 2.74 -4.21
CA ARG A 300 16.30 3.72 -3.57
C ARG A 300 16.95 5.09 -3.61
N ILE A 301 17.06 5.78 -2.48
CA ILE A 301 17.84 7.02 -2.43
C ILE A 301 19.32 6.65 -2.53
N ASN A 302 19.88 6.86 -3.72
CA ASN A 302 21.27 6.48 -4.01
C ASN A 302 22.21 7.65 -3.72
N ILE A 303 22.54 7.82 -2.44
CA ILE A 303 23.55 8.76 -1.93
C ILE A 303 24.64 8.00 -1.19
N THR A 304 25.77 8.66 -0.96
CA THR A 304 26.88 8.09 -0.21
C THR A 304 26.45 7.72 1.22
N LYS A 305 26.68 6.48 1.63
CA LYS A 305 26.42 6.07 3.00
C LYS A 305 27.39 6.75 3.95
N MET A 306 26.87 7.14 5.13
CA MET A 306 27.65 7.71 6.20
C MET A 306 27.94 6.68 7.28
N GLU A 307 29.17 6.72 7.78
CA GLU A 307 29.59 5.93 8.92
C GLU A 307 29.74 6.87 10.15
N MET A 308 29.65 6.34 11.36
CA MET A 308 29.85 7.13 12.59
C MET A 308 31.22 7.78 12.66
N THR A 309 32.21 7.30 11.90
CA THR A 309 33.56 7.87 11.80
C THR A 309 33.68 9.04 10.83
N ASP A 310 32.64 9.33 10.05
CA ASP A 310 32.61 10.40 9.06
C ASP A 310 32.30 11.77 9.73
N ILE A 311 33.19 12.26 10.57
CA ILE A 311 32.98 13.44 11.41
C ILE A 311 33.77 14.69 10.96
N THR A 312 34.61 14.56 9.93
CA THR A 312 35.42 15.66 9.39
C THR A 312 35.27 15.79 7.88
N VAL A 313 35.52 16.97 7.34
CA VAL A 313 35.61 17.21 5.90
C VAL A 313 36.69 16.34 5.28
N PRO A 314 36.48 15.68 4.13
CA PRO A 314 35.27 15.77 3.26
C PRO A 314 34.12 14.85 3.68
N ASN A 315 34.31 13.89 4.55
CA ASN A 315 33.38 12.79 4.80
C ASN A 315 32.06 13.25 5.45
N VAL A 316 32.13 14.21 6.39
CA VAL A 316 30.96 14.76 7.08
C VAL A 316 30.01 15.53 6.14
N THR A 317 30.42 15.84 4.90
CA THR A 317 29.66 16.68 3.97
C THR A 317 28.42 16.01 3.37
N GLY A 318 28.23 14.71 3.52
CA GLY A 318 27.06 13.96 3.01
C GLY A 318 27.29 12.45 3.09
N GLY A 319 26.31 11.57 2.82
CA GLY A 319 24.93 11.85 2.37
C GLY A 319 23.92 11.92 3.51
N TYR A 320 23.06 12.87 3.37
CA TYR A 320 21.96 13.06 4.31
C TYR A 320 20.62 12.96 3.59
N VAL A 321 19.62 12.45 4.28
CA VAL A 321 18.19 12.56 3.90
C VAL A 321 17.50 13.36 4.99
N LEU A 322 16.78 14.37 4.59
CA LEU A 322 16.12 15.34 5.45
C LEU A 322 14.64 15.41 5.12
N GLU A 323 13.82 15.72 6.10
CA GLU A 323 12.39 15.94 5.96
C GLU A 323 12.00 17.25 6.66
N ILE A 324 11.27 18.13 5.95
CA ILE A 324 10.49 19.17 6.63
C ILE A 324 9.26 18.49 7.19
N ASP A 325 9.03 18.69 8.49
CA ASP A 325 7.94 18.05 9.19
C ASP A 325 7.56 18.84 10.44
N SER A 326 6.39 19.42 10.41
CA SER A 326 5.87 20.25 11.51
C SER A 326 5.63 19.47 12.81
N LEU A 327 5.54 18.15 12.73
CA LEU A 327 5.37 17.26 13.89
C LEU A 327 6.68 16.62 14.35
N SER A 328 7.81 17.04 13.80
CA SER A 328 9.13 16.45 14.09
C SER A 328 9.66 16.70 15.50
N SER A 329 9.10 17.64 16.25
CA SER A 329 9.61 18.04 17.57
C SER A 329 9.72 16.91 18.59
N TRP A 330 9.07 15.78 18.34
CA TRP A 330 9.09 14.59 19.21
C TRP A 330 10.08 13.52 18.76
N GLU A 331 10.73 13.73 17.61
CA GLU A 331 11.74 12.83 17.09
C GLU A 331 13.15 13.21 17.58
N LYS A 332 14.01 12.23 17.81
CA LYS A 332 15.36 12.47 18.38
C LYS A 332 16.22 13.38 17.51
N ASN A 333 16.17 13.19 16.19
CA ASN A 333 16.96 13.96 15.23
C ASN A 333 16.20 15.13 14.63
N SER A 334 15.24 15.67 15.40
CA SER A 334 14.54 16.88 15.00
C SER A 334 15.46 18.10 15.00
N PHE A 335 15.12 19.05 14.15
CA PHE A 335 15.73 20.37 14.12
C PHE A 335 14.67 21.44 13.85
N LYS A 336 15.07 22.67 14.12
CA LYS A 336 14.38 23.85 13.67
C LYS A 336 15.41 24.80 13.10
N THR A 337 15.19 25.28 11.87
CA THR A 337 16.11 26.26 11.28
C THR A 337 16.10 27.58 12.05
N ALA A 338 17.07 28.43 11.78
CA ALA A 338 17.16 29.75 12.39
C ALA A 338 15.92 30.62 12.10
N ARG A 339 15.25 30.42 10.97
CA ARG A 339 14.00 31.11 10.60
C ARG A 339 12.75 30.37 11.04
N GLY A 340 12.91 29.18 11.61
CA GLY A 340 11.82 28.47 12.25
C GLY A 340 11.20 27.32 11.44
N ILE A 341 11.78 26.87 10.33
CA ILE A 341 11.32 25.69 9.60
C ILE A 341 11.61 24.44 10.44
N PRO A 342 10.58 23.67 10.81
CA PRO A 342 10.76 22.43 11.55
C PRO A 342 11.12 21.28 10.60
N GLY A 343 11.95 20.34 11.06
CA GLY A 343 12.30 19.17 10.30
C GLY A 343 13.01 18.10 11.11
N GLN A 344 13.38 17.03 10.43
CA GLN A 344 14.15 15.94 11.02
C GLN A 344 15.19 15.40 10.04
N ILE A 345 16.22 14.81 10.60
CA ILE A 345 17.23 14.05 9.84
C ILE A 345 16.74 12.61 9.78
N ILE A 346 16.40 12.15 8.58
CA ILE A 346 15.92 10.78 8.32
C ILE A 346 17.09 9.80 8.18
N TYR A 347 18.19 10.29 7.60
CA TYR A 347 19.41 9.51 7.44
C TYR A 347 20.63 10.43 7.63
N PRO A 348 21.65 10.01 8.42
CA PRO A 348 21.73 8.75 9.18
C PRO A 348 20.61 8.53 10.19
N GLU A 349 20.30 7.25 10.51
CA GLU A 349 19.22 6.92 11.48
C GLU A 349 19.59 7.39 12.91
N ASP A 350 18.62 7.47 13.80
CA ASP A 350 18.73 8.04 15.16
C ASP A 350 19.84 7.44 16.04
N ASP A 351 20.20 6.20 15.82
CA ASP A 351 21.23 5.45 16.53
C ASP A 351 22.57 5.42 15.80
N GLU A 352 22.64 5.97 14.59
CA GLU A 352 23.83 5.98 13.74
C GLU A 352 24.43 7.39 13.55
N ILE A 353 23.65 8.46 13.77
CA ILE A 353 24.13 9.84 13.59
C ILE A 353 24.96 10.33 14.78
N THR A 354 26.09 11.00 14.49
CA THR A 354 26.92 11.63 15.52
C THR A 354 26.55 13.10 15.73
N PRO A 355 26.92 13.70 16.88
CA PRO A 355 26.73 15.13 17.14
C PRO A 355 27.37 16.03 16.08
N GLU A 356 28.57 15.67 15.58
CA GLU A 356 29.30 16.42 14.55
C GLU A 356 28.55 16.41 13.21
N GLN A 357 28.03 15.26 12.82
CA GLN A 357 27.22 15.11 11.62
C GLN A 357 25.91 15.91 11.72
N SER A 358 25.22 15.80 12.86
CA SER A 358 24.01 16.57 13.15
C SER A 358 24.25 18.08 13.11
N THR A 359 25.35 18.55 13.72
CA THR A 359 25.73 19.97 13.72
C THR A 359 26.01 20.44 12.30
N TYR A 360 26.86 19.70 11.58
CA TYR A 360 27.23 20.05 10.20
C TYR A 360 26.02 20.26 9.30
N ILE A 361 25.07 19.31 9.30
CA ILE A 361 23.92 19.39 8.39
C ILE A 361 22.95 20.50 8.81
N LYS A 362 22.75 20.74 10.11
CA LYS A 362 21.92 21.85 10.61
C LYS A 362 22.49 23.21 10.20
N ASP A 363 23.81 23.38 10.29
CA ASP A 363 24.49 24.60 9.84
C ASP A 363 24.34 24.79 8.32
N LYS A 364 24.45 23.72 7.56
CA LYS A 364 24.28 23.76 6.10
C LYS A 364 22.85 24.09 5.67
N ILE A 365 21.84 23.58 6.36
CA ILE A 365 20.43 23.93 6.11
C ILE A 365 20.19 25.42 6.39
N ASN A 366 20.70 25.94 7.51
CA ASN A 366 20.58 27.36 7.85
C ASN A 366 21.26 28.25 6.80
N GLN A 367 22.47 27.87 6.36
CA GLN A 367 23.17 28.58 5.28
C GLN A 367 22.35 28.56 3.99
N PHE A 368 21.84 27.40 3.60
CA PHE A 368 21.02 27.22 2.39
C PHE A 368 19.74 28.06 2.44
N GLU A 369 19.02 28.04 3.57
CA GLU A 369 17.84 28.88 3.77
C GLU A 369 18.16 30.36 3.59
N ASP A 370 19.24 30.86 4.21
CA ASP A 370 19.68 32.25 4.08
C ASP A 370 20.05 32.63 2.65
N GLU A 371 20.68 31.74 1.89
CA GLU A 371 21.02 31.93 0.48
C GLU A 371 19.76 32.10 -0.37
N ILE A 372 18.75 31.26 -0.17
CA ILE A 372 17.47 31.37 -0.89
C ILE A 372 16.79 32.72 -0.64
N TYR A 373 16.73 33.21 0.60
CA TYR A 373 16.16 34.53 0.91
C TYR A 373 16.97 35.70 0.34
N LYS A 374 18.25 35.50 0.05
CA LYS A 374 19.10 36.46 -0.65
C LYS A 374 19.04 36.33 -2.18
N GLY A 375 18.26 35.39 -2.70
CA GLY A 375 18.16 35.10 -4.14
C GLY A 375 19.36 34.35 -4.72
N ILE A 376 20.20 33.74 -3.87
CA ILE A 376 21.36 32.94 -4.29
C ILE A 376 20.90 31.51 -4.52
N LEU A 377 21.17 30.98 -5.73
CA LEU A 377 20.69 29.68 -6.18
C LEU A 377 21.81 28.64 -6.37
N ASP A 378 23.02 28.91 -5.90
CA ASP A 378 24.19 28.07 -6.19
C ASP A 378 24.08 26.68 -5.54
N ASN A 379 23.43 26.60 -4.39
CA ASN A 379 23.31 25.38 -3.58
C ASN A 379 21.95 24.68 -3.72
N ILE A 380 21.10 25.09 -4.67
CA ILE A 380 19.88 24.36 -5.03
C ILE A 380 20.06 23.60 -6.34
N ASP A 381 19.54 22.38 -6.43
CA ASP A 381 19.34 21.71 -7.72
C ASP A 381 17.97 22.11 -8.27
N LEU A 382 17.97 23.04 -9.23
CA LEU A 382 16.73 23.59 -9.79
C LEU A 382 15.88 22.56 -10.52
N GLU A 383 16.48 21.54 -11.12
CA GLU A 383 15.76 20.48 -11.79
C GLU A 383 14.93 19.67 -10.78
N SER A 384 15.57 19.15 -9.74
CA SER A 384 14.89 18.36 -8.72
C SER A 384 13.84 19.18 -7.94
N TYR A 385 14.16 20.44 -7.62
CA TYR A 385 13.19 21.34 -6.99
C TYR A 385 11.97 21.58 -7.88
N SER A 386 12.18 21.86 -9.17
CA SER A 386 11.05 22.11 -10.09
C SER A 386 10.18 20.88 -10.27
N LYS A 387 10.79 19.69 -10.37
CA LYS A 387 10.04 18.42 -10.39
C LYS A 387 9.22 18.25 -9.12
N TYR A 388 9.84 18.44 -7.97
CA TYR A 388 9.21 18.30 -6.67
C TYR A 388 8.04 19.27 -6.53
N PHE A 389 8.27 20.57 -6.74
CA PHE A 389 7.23 21.61 -6.70
C PHE A 389 6.05 21.29 -7.63
N LEU A 390 6.33 20.84 -8.84
CA LEU A 390 5.28 20.53 -9.81
C LEU A 390 4.45 19.31 -9.42
N VAL A 391 5.03 18.27 -8.84
CA VAL A 391 4.25 17.11 -8.35
C VAL A 391 3.34 17.53 -7.21
N GLU A 392 3.90 18.22 -6.20
CA GLU A 392 3.14 18.68 -5.03
C GLU A 392 1.97 19.59 -5.43
N GLU A 393 2.26 20.58 -6.28
CA GLU A 393 1.25 21.52 -6.75
C GLU A 393 0.22 20.87 -7.69
N PHE A 394 0.66 19.96 -8.58
CA PHE A 394 -0.27 19.27 -9.46
C PHE A 394 -1.20 18.34 -8.69
N CYS A 395 -0.66 17.55 -7.77
CA CYS A 395 -1.46 16.67 -6.92
C CYS A 395 -2.31 17.46 -5.91
N GLY A 396 -1.91 18.70 -5.56
CA GLY A 396 -2.59 19.52 -4.56
C GLY A 396 -2.51 18.87 -3.19
N ASP A 397 -1.30 18.51 -2.78
CA ASP A 397 -1.07 17.88 -1.48
C ASP A 397 -1.14 18.93 -0.35
N PRO A 398 -2.07 18.80 0.61
CA PRO A 398 -2.18 19.72 1.74
C PRO A 398 -0.95 19.67 2.66
N ASP A 399 -0.24 18.59 2.66
CA ASP A 399 0.95 18.41 3.50
C ASP A 399 2.25 18.89 2.86
N HIS A 400 2.20 19.40 1.62
CA HIS A 400 3.33 19.91 0.83
C HIS A 400 4.33 20.78 1.62
N VAL A 401 3.86 21.58 2.55
CA VAL A 401 4.71 22.47 3.39
C VAL A 401 4.62 22.15 4.89
N TRP A 402 3.90 21.08 5.20
CA TRP A 402 3.61 20.69 6.56
C TRP A 402 4.42 19.47 7.01
N SER A 403 4.47 18.42 6.18
CA SER A 403 5.19 17.18 6.45
C SER A 403 5.55 16.47 5.15
N SER A 404 6.28 15.36 5.23
CA SER A 404 6.65 14.51 4.09
C SER A 404 7.43 15.20 2.96
N PHE A 405 7.98 16.38 3.23
CA PHE A 405 8.79 17.15 2.29
C PHE A 405 10.26 16.72 2.38
N TYR A 406 10.68 15.82 1.49
CA TYR A 406 12.01 15.24 1.52
C TYR A 406 13.00 15.97 0.62
N PHE A 407 14.26 16.04 1.08
CA PHE A 407 15.39 16.49 0.29
C PHE A 407 16.69 15.83 0.76
N THR A 408 17.70 15.80 -0.10
CA THR A 408 18.93 15.07 0.13
C THR A 408 20.15 15.95 -0.10
N LYS A 409 21.25 15.61 0.59
CA LYS A 409 22.55 16.26 0.47
C LYS A 409 23.61 15.19 0.24
N GLU A 410 24.25 15.22 -0.95
CA GLU A 410 25.30 14.26 -1.28
C GLU A 410 26.68 14.70 -0.74
N ARG A 411 27.59 13.74 -0.56
CA ARG A 411 28.98 13.97 -0.15
C ARG A 411 29.74 14.75 -1.22
N ASN A 412 30.53 15.74 -0.82
CA ASN A 412 31.31 16.61 -1.69
C ASN A 412 30.50 17.39 -2.73
N ASP A 413 29.20 17.47 -2.58
CA ASP A 413 28.30 18.28 -3.40
C ASP A 413 27.65 19.35 -2.49
N ASN A 414 27.67 20.60 -2.90
CA ASN A 414 27.05 21.66 -2.10
C ASN A 414 25.54 21.77 -2.30
N LYS A 415 25.00 21.12 -3.33
CA LYS A 415 23.58 21.24 -3.67
C LYS A 415 22.68 20.39 -2.79
N PHE A 416 21.49 20.91 -2.55
CA PHE A 416 20.34 20.17 -2.03
C PHE A 416 19.46 19.70 -3.20
N TYR A 417 19.06 18.43 -3.16
CA TYR A 417 18.21 17.75 -4.14
C TYR A 417 16.87 17.40 -3.55
N PHE A 418 15.77 17.78 -4.19
CA PHE A 418 14.41 17.63 -3.68
C PHE A 418 13.78 16.31 -4.11
N GLY A 419 13.01 15.71 -3.22
CA GLY A 419 12.43 14.38 -3.34
C GLY A 419 13.14 13.34 -2.45
N PRO A 420 12.59 12.12 -2.41
CA PRO A 420 11.43 11.63 -3.17
C PRO A 420 10.09 12.22 -2.70
N VAL A 421 9.06 12.07 -3.53
CA VAL A 421 7.67 12.40 -3.15
C VAL A 421 7.07 11.26 -2.33
N TRP A 422 6.18 11.60 -1.37
CA TRP A 422 5.61 10.64 -0.42
C TRP A 422 4.31 11.16 0.19
N ASP A 423 3.36 10.23 0.49
CA ASP A 423 2.18 10.44 1.36
C ASP A 423 1.08 11.33 0.75
N PHE A 424 0.54 10.93 -0.41
CA PHE A 424 -0.47 11.65 -1.19
C PHE A 424 -1.91 11.16 -0.96
N ASP A 425 -2.22 10.50 0.15
CA ASP A 425 -3.57 9.99 0.38
C ASP A 425 -4.60 11.11 0.65
N LEU A 426 -4.15 12.30 1.04
CA LEU A 426 -4.97 13.52 1.19
C LEU A 426 -4.98 14.44 -0.04
N ALA A 427 -4.16 14.15 -1.04
CA ALA A 427 -4.07 14.94 -2.28
C ALA A 427 -5.29 14.73 -3.22
N PHE A 428 -5.28 15.36 -4.39
CA PHE A 428 -6.32 15.25 -5.42
C PHE A 428 -7.72 15.55 -4.88
N ASP A 429 -7.84 16.69 -4.17
CA ASP A 429 -9.10 17.17 -3.62
C ASP A 429 -9.72 16.24 -2.56
N ASN A 430 -8.91 15.57 -1.78
CA ASN A 430 -9.33 14.65 -0.71
C ASN A 430 -9.26 15.25 0.70
N ASP A 431 -8.96 16.55 0.82
CA ASP A 431 -8.84 17.25 2.09
C ASP A 431 -9.61 18.58 2.05
N GLU A 432 -10.47 18.79 3.02
CA GLU A 432 -11.31 20.00 3.09
C GLU A 432 -10.52 21.28 3.33
N ARG A 433 -9.30 21.19 3.88
CA ARG A 433 -8.42 22.35 4.08
C ARG A 433 -8.08 23.07 2.77
N LEU A 434 -8.18 22.39 1.62
CA LEU A 434 -7.77 22.88 0.30
C LEU A 434 -8.90 22.92 -0.73
N TYR A 435 -10.13 23.13 -0.32
CA TYR A 435 -11.34 22.91 -1.14
C TYR A 435 -11.37 23.59 -2.51
N PRO A 436 -12.18 23.03 -3.45
CA PRO A 436 -11.96 23.05 -4.91
C PRO A 436 -11.92 24.42 -5.54
N THR A 437 -12.48 25.42 -4.91
CA THR A 437 -12.43 26.80 -5.38
C THR A 437 -11.06 27.44 -5.18
N SER A 438 -10.30 27.00 -4.19
CA SER A 438 -9.03 27.62 -3.81
C SER A 438 -7.87 27.18 -4.72
N LEU A 439 -7.77 25.89 -5.06
CA LEU A 439 -6.72 25.36 -5.94
C LEU A 439 -6.79 25.89 -7.38
N LYS A 440 -7.94 26.44 -7.79
CA LYS A 440 -8.09 27.12 -9.08
C LYS A 440 -7.57 28.57 -9.06
N SER A 441 -7.51 29.18 -7.89
CA SER A 441 -7.16 30.60 -7.70
C SER A 441 -5.73 30.85 -7.27
N ASP A 442 -5.08 29.91 -6.57
CA ASP A 442 -3.70 30.05 -6.11
C ASP A 442 -2.99 28.68 -6.00
N PHE A 443 -1.68 28.71 -5.75
CA PHE A 443 -0.87 27.55 -5.48
C PHE A 443 -1.25 26.87 -4.15
N CYS A 444 -1.13 25.55 -4.10
CA CYS A 444 -1.43 24.74 -2.92
C CYS A 444 -0.64 25.21 -1.69
N PHE A 445 0.67 25.43 -1.82
CA PHE A 445 1.52 25.84 -0.72
C PHE A 445 1.08 27.15 -0.05
N LYS A 446 0.36 28.04 -0.75
CA LYS A 446 -0.17 29.30 -0.19
C LYS A 446 -1.45 29.11 0.62
N LEU A 447 -2.17 28.03 0.35
CA LEU A 447 -3.46 27.73 0.98
C LEU A 447 -3.30 27.00 2.32
N CYS A 448 -2.11 26.44 2.58
CA CYS A 448 -1.78 25.77 3.82
C CYS A 448 -1.41 26.76 4.92
N ASP A 449 -2.38 27.34 5.59
CA ASP A 449 -2.18 28.42 6.60
C ASP A 449 -1.31 28.02 7.78
N SER A 450 -1.28 26.73 8.15
CA SER A 450 -0.55 26.21 9.29
C SER A 450 0.97 26.08 9.06
N ALA A 451 1.44 26.18 7.82
CA ALA A 451 2.82 25.88 7.43
C ALA A 451 3.80 27.07 7.53
N GLY A 452 3.34 28.24 7.89
CA GLY A 452 4.08 29.47 8.21
C GLY A 452 5.42 29.66 7.52
N THR A 453 6.49 29.29 8.19
CA THR A 453 7.88 29.52 7.73
C THR A 453 8.29 28.67 6.51
N ALA A 454 7.79 27.46 6.38
CA ALA A 454 8.06 26.63 5.21
C ALA A 454 7.36 27.19 3.96
N ARG A 455 6.14 27.71 4.11
CA ARG A 455 5.43 28.43 3.05
C ARG A 455 6.23 29.64 2.56
N ASP A 456 6.79 30.43 3.50
CA ASP A 456 7.55 31.64 3.18
C ASP A 456 8.86 31.28 2.42
N PHE A 457 9.49 30.17 2.77
CA PHE A 457 10.65 29.63 2.05
C PHE A 457 10.29 29.27 0.58
N ILE A 458 9.19 28.56 0.35
CA ILE A 458 8.73 28.25 -1.00
C ILE A 458 8.32 29.53 -1.74
N GLN A 459 7.69 30.49 -1.06
CA GLN A 459 7.35 31.79 -1.65
C GLN A 459 8.60 32.54 -2.11
N ALA A 460 9.70 32.50 -1.34
CA ALA A 460 10.97 33.11 -1.74
C ALA A 460 11.54 32.46 -3.00
N LEU A 461 11.48 31.12 -3.09
CA LEU A 461 11.89 30.39 -4.30
C LEU A 461 11.07 30.76 -5.52
N ILE A 462 9.73 30.67 -5.43
CA ILE A 462 8.80 30.96 -6.55
C ILE A 462 8.83 32.43 -6.96
N GLY A 463 9.13 33.34 -6.02
CA GLY A 463 9.33 34.77 -6.31
C GLY A 463 10.59 35.05 -7.14
N ASN A 464 11.54 34.14 -7.21
CA ASN A 464 12.74 34.31 -8.01
C ASN A 464 12.46 34.00 -9.48
N LYS A 465 12.75 34.97 -10.36
CA LYS A 465 12.48 34.87 -11.81
C LYS A 465 13.13 33.66 -12.48
N ASN A 466 14.34 33.28 -12.07
CA ASN A 466 15.05 32.15 -12.65
C ASN A 466 14.37 30.83 -12.25
N VAL A 467 13.91 30.72 -10.99
CA VAL A 467 13.21 29.53 -10.49
C VAL A 467 11.88 29.36 -11.21
N ILE A 468 11.00 30.37 -11.19
CA ILE A 468 9.69 30.26 -11.83
C ILE A 468 9.80 30.13 -13.36
N GLY A 469 10.82 30.71 -13.96
CA GLY A 469 11.11 30.55 -15.38
C GLY A 469 11.52 29.12 -15.74
N TYR A 470 12.33 28.48 -14.89
CA TYR A 470 12.71 27.08 -15.04
C TYR A 470 11.48 26.16 -14.89
N ILE A 471 10.69 26.37 -13.85
CA ILE A 471 9.44 25.63 -13.58
C ILE A 471 8.49 25.74 -14.79
N LYS A 472 8.29 26.96 -15.32
CA LYS A 472 7.42 27.18 -16.48
C LYS A 472 7.88 26.39 -17.70
N ASN A 473 9.15 26.51 -18.07
CA ASN A 473 9.69 25.83 -19.23
C ASN A 473 9.58 24.31 -19.09
N TYR A 474 9.87 23.79 -17.90
CA TYR A 474 9.78 22.36 -17.61
C TYR A 474 8.31 21.87 -17.61
N TRP A 475 7.36 22.66 -17.08
CA TRP A 475 5.93 22.36 -17.13
C TRP A 475 5.42 22.30 -18.56
N ASP A 476 5.78 23.29 -19.40
CA ASP A 476 5.40 23.33 -20.80
C ASP A 476 5.94 22.11 -21.56
N GLU A 477 7.18 21.68 -21.30
CA GLU A 477 7.76 20.47 -21.88
C GLU A 477 7.00 19.21 -21.45
N LEU A 478 6.77 19.04 -20.17
CA LEU A 478 6.09 17.87 -19.59
C LEU A 478 4.69 17.69 -20.16
N THR A 479 3.88 18.75 -20.15
CA THR A 479 2.47 18.69 -20.58
C THR A 479 2.31 18.50 -22.09
N ASN A 480 3.32 18.84 -22.86
CA ASN A 480 3.36 18.58 -24.30
C ASN A 480 3.95 17.21 -24.67
N THR A 481 4.46 16.44 -23.70
CA THR A 481 5.16 15.18 -24.00
C THR A 481 4.66 13.99 -23.19
N VAL A 482 5.00 13.92 -21.91
CA VAL A 482 4.83 12.71 -21.09
C VAL A 482 3.76 12.85 -20.00
N LEU A 483 3.41 14.06 -19.59
CA LEU A 483 2.40 14.32 -18.57
C LEU A 483 1.15 14.89 -19.23
N THR A 484 0.31 14.02 -19.78
CA THR A 484 -0.93 14.41 -20.45
C THR A 484 -2.15 13.80 -19.74
N GLU A 485 -3.33 14.42 -19.93
CA GLU A 485 -4.59 13.91 -19.40
C GLU A 485 -4.82 12.45 -19.81
N ASN A 486 -4.62 12.12 -21.08
CA ASN A 486 -4.81 10.76 -21.59
C ASN A 486 -3.92 9.73 -20.91
N ILE A 487 -2.61 10.04 -20.74
CA ILE A 487 -1.66 9.13 -20.08
C ILE A 487 -2.08 8.88 -18.63
N LEU A 488 -2.50 9.91 -17.90
CA LEU A 488 -2.96 9.75 -16.54
C LEU A 488 -4.30 9.01 -16.46
N PHE A 489 -5.25 9.28 -17.36
CA PHE A 489 -6.53 8.59 -17.39
C PHE A 489 -6.38 7.11 -17.72
N ASP A 490 -5.55 6.76 -18.70
CA ASP A 490 -5.24 5.36 -19.03
C ASP A 490 -4.64 4.62 -17.83
N PHE A 491 -3.74 5.29 -17.09
CA PHE A 491 -3.16 4.74 -15.88
C PHE A 491 -4.21 4.55 -14.77
N ILE A 492 -5.04 5.56 -14.51
CA ILE A 492 -6.11 5.51 -13.50
C ILE A 492 -7.10 4.38 -13.82
N GLU A 493 -7.56 4.28 -15.06
CA GLU A 493 -8.49 3.24 -15.49
C GLU A 493 -7.86 1.84 -15.43
N GLY A 494 -6.57 1.73 -15.78
CA GLY A 494 -5.82 0.49 -15.64
C GLY A 494 -5.73 0.03 -14.18
N LEU A 495 -5.42 0.96 -13.28
CA LEU A 495 -5.30 0.68 -11.86
C LEU A 495 -6.66 0.37 -11.22
N LYS A 496 -7.71 1.15 -11.57
CA LYS A 496 -9.10 0.88 -11.17
C LYS A 496 -9.51 -0.55 -11.47
N ARG A 497 -9.35 -0.99 -12.73
CA ARG A 497 -9.66 -2.38 -13.12
C ARG A 497 -8.83 -3.40 -12.35
N LYS A 498 -7.54 -3.11 -12.10
CA LYS A 498 -6.64 -4.01 -11.38
C LYS A 498 -7.10 -4.27 -9.95
N ILE A 499 -7.61 -3.25 -9.25
CA ILE A 499 -7.96 -3.35 -7.82
C ILE A 499 -9.45 -3.50 -7.56
N GLN A 500 -10.29 -3.63 -8.59
CA GLN A 500 -11.76 -3.65 -8.47
C GLN A 500 -12.26 -4.69 -7.45
N GLU A 501 -11.90 -5.96 -7.62
CA GLU A 501 -12.34 -7.02 -6.72
C GLU A 501 -11.81 -6.81 -5.29
N SER A 502 -10.56 -6.38 -5.16
CA SER A 502 -9.95 -6.08 -3.86
C SER A 502 -10.61 -4.89 -3.16
N SER A 503 -11.03 -3.87 -3.92
CA SER A 503 -11.74 -2.71 -3.38
C SER A 503 -13.12 -3.10 -2.81
N GLU A 504 -13.85 -3.98 -3.48
CA GLU A 504 -15.13 -4.49 -2.99
C GLU A 504 -14.98 -5.18 -1.63
N LEU A 505 -14.02 -6.10 -1.51
CA LEU A 505 -13.73 -6.76 -0.22
C LEU A 505 -13.21 -5.79 0.83
N ASN A 506 -12.42 -4.79 0.42
CA ASN A 506 -11.92 -3.74 1.30
C ASN A 506 -13.07 -2.94 1.94
N PHE A 507 -14.07 -2.55 1.14
CA PHE A 507 -15.19 -1.74 1.64
C PHE A 507 -16.23 -2.56 2.41
N ILE A 508 -16.32 -3.87 2.19
CA ILE A 508 -17.05 -4.76 3.13
C ILE A 508 -16.39 -4.73 4.52
N LYS A 509 -15.04 -4.74 4.58
CA LYS A 509 -14.30 -4.72 5.86
C LYS A 509 -14.35 -3.37 6.56
N TRP A 510 -14.29 -2.27 5.81
CA TRP A 510 -14.06 -0.91 6.29
C TRP A 510 -15.16 0.07 5.86
N ASP A 511 -16.39 -0.41 5.64
CA ASP A 511 -17.52 0.40 5.18
C ASP A 511 -17.86 1.54 6.16
N ASN A 512 -17.73 1.28 7.46
CA ASN A 512 -17.93 2.27 8.52
C ASN A 512 -16.67 3.09 8.85
N PHE A 513 -15.78 3.27 7.89
CA PHE A 513 -14.47 3.92 8.09
C PHE A 513 -14.57 5.44 8.32
N VAL A 514 -15.72 6.03 8.29
CA VAL A 514 -15.92 7.40 8.75
C VAL A 514 -15.87 7.40 10.28
N PRO A 515 -14.89 8.05 10.92
CA PRO A 515 -14.90 8.17 12.37
C PRO A 515 -16.24 8.77 12.79
N GLU A 516 -16.98 8.09 13.66
CA GLU A 516 -18.22 8.62 14.25
C GLU A 516 -17.98 9.89 15.08
N THR A 517 -16.73 10.08 15.48
CA THR A 517 -16.29 11.28 16.20
C THR A 517 -15.47 12.17 15.28
N PRO A 518 -15.75 13.49 15.23
CA PRO A 518 -14.88 14.44 14.57
C PRO A 518 -13.43 14.22 15.03
N SER A 519 -12.49 14.28 14.09
CA SER A 519 -11.06 14.32 14.44
C SER A 519 -10.87 15.42 15.50
N PRO A 520 -9.98 15.21 16.51
CA PRO A 520 -9.62 16.30 17.44
C PRO A 520 -9.13 17.58 16.75
N TRP A 521 -8.90 17.51 15.45
CA TRP A 521 -8.46 18.60 14.59
C TRP A 521 -9.58 19.17 13.71
N ASP A 522 -10.84 18.75 13.89
CA ASP A 522 -11.99 19.13 13.04
C ASP A 522 -11.75 18.95 11.52
N ILE A 523 -10.90 17.99 11.14
CA ILE A 523 -10.55 17.75 9.75
C ILE A 523 -11.37 16.58 9.22
N ASP A 524 -12.13 16.83 8.18
CA ASP A 524 -12.93 15.82 7.48
C ASP A 524 -12.08 15.16 6.38
N PHE A 525 -11.37 14.10 6.74
CA PHE A 525 -10.50 13.40 5.82
C PHE A 525 -11.27 12.43 4.92
N GLY A 526 -11.01 12.48 3.62
CA GLY A 526 -11.28 11.37 2.71
C GLY A 526 -12.74 11.10 2.37
N ARG A 527 -13.63 12.10 2.42
CA ARG A 527 -15.08 11.92 2.21
C ARG A 527 -15.59 12.20 0.81
N LYS A 528 -14.75 12.62 -0.13
CA LYS A 528 -15.22 12.86 -1.49
C LYS A 528 -15.41 11.56 -2.26
N GLY A 529 -16.63 11.40 -2.74
CA GLY A 529 -17.15 10.18 -3.35
C GLY A 529 -17.90 9.33 -2.32
N GLU A 530 -19.07 8.83 -2.71
CA GLU A 530 -19.90 7.97 -1.85
C GLU A 530 -19.34 6.54 -1.77
N ASP A 531 -18.66 6.12 -2.83
CA ASP A 531 -18.07 4.80 -3.01
C ASP A 531 -16.73 4.86 -3.76
N PHE A 532 -16.16 3.70 -4.07
CA PHE A 532 -14.92 3.57 -4.82
C PHE A 532 -15.01 4.21 -6.22
N GLU A 533 -16.08 3.92 -6.96
CA GLU A 533 -16.28 4.38 -8.34
C GLU A 533 -16.36 5.90 -8.40
N THR A 534 -17.21 6.49 -7.59
CA THR A 534 -17.39 7.94 -7.52
C THR A 534 -16.14 8.65 -7.01
N SER A 535 -15.39 8.03 -6.10
CA SER A 535 -14.11 8.56 -5.61
C SER A 535 -13.03 8.60 -6.70
N VAL A 536 -12.99 7.59 -7.59
CA VAL A 536 -12.10 7.59 -8.76
C VAL A 536 -12.51 8.70 -9.75
N GLU A 537 -13.80 8.91 -9.99
CA GLU A 537 -14.27 9.99 -10.87
C GLU A 537 -13.95 11.38 -10.30
N VAL A 538 -14.00 11.56 -8.97
CA VAL A 538 -13.52 12.80 -8.31
C VAL A 538 -12.04 13.06 -8.64
N VAL A 539 -11.18 12.05 -8.54
CA VAL A 539 -9.76 12.18 -8.89
C VAL A 539 -9.58 12.55 -10.36
N LYS A 540 -10.31 11.92 -11.28
CA LYS A 540 -10.24 12.24 -12.72
C LYS A 540 -10.69 13.66 -13.01
N GLY A 541 -11.79 14.09 -12.39
CA GLY A 541 -12.28 15.47 -12.50
C GLY A 541 -11.24 16.50 -12.02
N TYR A 542 -10.61 16.21 -10.87
CA TYR A 542 -9.52 17.03 -10.34
C TYR A 542 -8.34 17.13 -11.31
N VAL A 543 -7.84 15.99 -11.80
CA VAL A 543 -6.71 15.93 -12.75
C VAL A 543 -6.98 16.80 -13.97
N LYS A 544 -8.16 16.68 -14.57
CA LYS A 544 -8.58 17.49 -15.73
C LYS A 544 -8.54 18.99 -15.42
N ASP A 545 -9.15 19.42 -14.34
CA ASP A 545 -9.23 20.83 -13.94
C ASP A 545 -7.84 21.37 -13.57
N ARG A 546 -6.97 20.54 -12.99
CA ARG A 546 -5.66 20.96 -12.49
C ARG A 546 -4.67 21.24 -13.61
N PHE A 547 -4.70 20.53 -14.72
CA PHE A 547 -3.89 20.87 -15.90
C PHE A 547 -4.11 22.33 -16.33
N ILE A 548 -5.38 22.77 -16.38
CA ILE A 548 -5.73 24.12 -16.79
C ILE A 548 -5.33 25.14 -15.70
N SER A 549 -5.73 24.89 -14.45
CA SER A 549 -5.54 25.86 -13.37
C SER A 549 -4.06 26.05 -13.04
N LEU A 550 -3.26 24.97 -12.95
CA LEU A 550 -1.84 25.07 -12.64
C LEU A 550 -1.06 25.77 -13.77
N THR A 551 -1.38 25.50 -15.05
CA THR A 551 -0.80 26.21 -16.19
C THR A 551 -1.04 27.71 -16.08
N ASN A 552 -2.26 28.12 -15.75
CA ASN A 552 -2.60 29.54 -15.56
C ASN A 552 -1.85 30.17 -14.39
N LEU A 553 -1.72 29.47 -13.26
CA LEU A 553 -1.00 29.93 -12.07
C LEU A 553 0.48 30.13 -12.35
N ILE A 554 1.14 29.17 -13.03
CA ILE A 554 2.55 29.24 -13.41
C ILE A 554 2.79 30.44 -14.36
N ASN A 555 1.94 30.60 -15.39
CA ASN A 555 2.04 31.71 -16.32
C ASN A 555 1.87 33.07 -15.64
N LYS A 556 0.91 33.17 -14.71
CA LYS A 556 0.69 34.37 -13.91
C LYS A 556 1.91 34.69 -13.03
N ALA A 557 2.45 33.70 -12.31
CA ALA A 557 3.62 33.87 -11.46
C ALA A 557 4.85 34.33 -12.27
N TYR A 558 5.10 33.71 -13.43
CA TYR A 558 6.19 34.09 -14.31
C TYR A 558 6.05 35.52 -14.84
N SER A 559 4.84 35.93 -15.21
CA SER A 559 4.59 37.30 -15.68
C SER A 559 4.80 38.35 -14.60
N LEU A 560 4.48 38.02 -13.35
CA LEU A 560 4.69 38.90 -12.20
C LEU A 560 6.17 39.04 -11.83
N SER A 561 6.95 37.97 -11.92
CA SER A 561 8.38 37.98 -11.64
C SER A 561 9.22 38.71 -12.70
N SER A 562 8.63 39.01 -13.85
CA SER A 562 9.30 39.68 -14.98
C SER A 562 9.10 41.21 -14.98
N LYS A 563 8.27 41.71 -14.08
CA LYS A 563 8.04 43.16 -13.83
C LYS A 563 8.95 43.66 -12.71
#